data_c34ba5335167abd178b01eb918d43de0
#
_entry.id   c34ba5335167abd178b01eb918d43de0
#
_cell.length_a   1.000
_cell.length_b   1.000
_cell.length_c   1.000
_cell.angle_alpha   90.00
_cell.angle_beta   90.00
_cell.angle_gamma   90.00
#
_symmetry.space_group_name_H-M   'P 1'
#
loop_
_entity.id
_entity.type
_entity.pdbx_description
1 polymer ?
#
loop_
_entity_poly.entity_id
_entity_poly.type
_entity_poly.pdbx_seq_one_letter_code
_entity_poly.pdbx_strand_id
1 'polypeptide(L)'
;EPQLLRFPRGKQCFGLAGLHNGVFWLEVKDKLADGHALVRNLPEMGKQDITPIEAKLEPDLIYPAIRGSDIARWHATPEIHMLVVQDPKTRSGYPEDHLKNQYPNTYNYLTKFKPVLLERALYKKYHEHVGNPFYSQFNISEETFARYRVVWKAMSNDIHGAVISQYKTILGYKTGVPLHTTEFIACENEDEA
;
A
#
# COMPACT_ATOMS: atom_id res chain seq x y z
N GLU A 1 23.15 -25.16 -24.79
CA GLU A 1 23.64 -23.91 -24.19
C GLU A 1 22.71 -23.55 -23.04
N PRO A 2 23.23 -23.30 -21.82
CA PRO A 2 22.37 -22.83 -20.76
C PRO A 2 21.85 -21.45 -21.15
N GLN A 3 20.53 -21.30 -21.24
CA GLN A 3 19.91 -19.99 -21.37
C GLN A 3 20.35 -19.16 -20.14
N LEU A 4 21.21 -18.17 -20.39
CA LEU A 4 21.51 -17.16 -19.40
C LEU A 4 20.16 -16.56 -18.94
N LEU A 5 19.82 -16.78 -17.67
CA LEU A 5 18.70 -16.11 -17.01
C LEU A 5 18.88 -14.61 -17.27
N ARG A 6 18.08 -14.06 -18.16
CA ARG A 6 17.99 -12.60 -18.33
C ARG A 6 17.22 -12.10 -17.13
N PHE A 7 17.94 -11.56 -16.17
CA PHE A 7 17.29 -10.80 -15.11
C PHE A 7 16.43 -9.71 -15.74
N PRO A 8 15.18 -9.54 -15.28
CA PRO A 8 14.33 -8.47 -15.74
C PRO A 8 15.11 -7.14 -15.63
N ARG A 9 15.10 -6.33 -16.66
CA ARG A 9 15.74 -5.00 -16.67
C ARG A 9 15.00 -4.00 -15.80
N GLY A 10 14.15 -4.50 -14.91
CA GLY A 10 13.32 -3.71 -14.01
C GLY A 10 14.16 -3.00 -12.95
N LYS A 11 13.78 -1.78 -12.66
CA LYS A 11 14.32 -1.03 -11.54
C LYS A 11 13.85 -1.67 -10.23
N GLN A 12 14.79 -2.03 -9.36
CA GLN A 12 14.45 -2.42 -7.98
C GLN A 12 13.74 -1.28 -7.27
N CYS A 13 12.58 -1.59 -6.70
CA CYS A 13 11.74 -0.66 -5.98
C CYS A 13 11.58 -1.09 -4.52
N PHE A 14 11.50 -0.10 -3.64
CA PHE A 14 11.13 -0.33 -2.24
C PHE A 14 9.61 -0.35 -2.08
N GLY A 15 9.12 -1.22 -1.23
CA GLY A 15 7.69 -1.28 -0.91
C GLY A 15 7.18 0.00 -0.25
N LEU A 16 5.89 0.23 -0.39
CA LEU A 16 5.15 1.40 0.07
C LEU A 16 5.29 1.61 1.58
N ALA A 17 5.53 2.85 1.99
CA ALA A 17 5.58 3.25 3.39
C ALA A 17 4.55 4.34 3.70
N GLY A 18 3.54 4.00 4.51
CA GLY A 18 2.56 4.96 5.06
C GLY A 18 3.10 5.73 6.26
N LEU A 19 4.06 5.14 7.00
CA LEU A 19 4.73 5.63 8.22
C LEU A 19 3.83 5.80 9.46
N HIS A 20 2.58 5.45 9.34
CA HIS A 20 1.65 5.24 10.45
C HIS A 20 0.78 4.03 10.12
N ASN A 21 1.34 2.85 10.39
CA ASN A 21 0.67 1.59 10.11
C ASN A 21 -0.74 1.55 10.73
N GLY A 22 -0.87 2.01 11.97
CA GLY A 22 -2.14 2.06 12.67
C GLY A 22 -3.21 2.96 12.04
N VAL A 23 -2.87 3.80 11.06
CA VAL A 23 -3.84 4.61 10.30
C VAL A 23 -4.11 4.01 8.93
N PHE A 24 -3.05 3.64 8.20
CA PHE A 24 -3.18 3.23 6.80
C PHE A 24 -3.39 1.74 6.61
N TRP A 25 -3.06 0.91 7.61
CA TRP A 25 -3.31 -0.53 7.56
C TRP A 25 -4.71 -0.82 8.05
N LEU A 26 -5.44 -1.60 7.26
CA LEU A 26 -6.85 -1.83 7.44
C LEU A 26 -7.18 -3.33 7.45
N GLU A 27 -8.08 -3.71 8.32
CA GLU A 27 -8.88 -4.91 8.20
C GLU A 27 -10.17 -4.56 7.47
N VAL A 28 -10.43 -5.21 6.34
CA VAL A 28 -11.71 -5.06 5.64
C VAL A 28 -12.69 -6.06 6.25
N LYS A 29 -13.73 -5.54 6.90
CA LYS A 29 -14.76 -6.33 7.60
C LYS A 29 -15.82 -6.81 6.64
N ASP A 30 -16.31 -5.91 5.77
CA ASP A 30 -17.42 -6.20 4.87
C ASP A 30 -17.43 -5.27 3.65
N LYS A 31 -18.19 -5.68 2.63
CA LYS A 31 -18.59 -4.83 1.51
C LYS A 31 -20.06 -4.49 1.67
N LEU A 32 -20.36 -3.22 1.90
CA LEU A 32 -21.71 -2.75 2.15
C LEU A 32 -22.56 -2.71 0.87
N ALA A 33 -23.88 -2.72 1.03
CA ALA A 33 -24.83 -2.71 -0.08
C ALA A 33 -24.71 -1.45 -0.96
N ASP A 34 -24.26 -0.34 -0.38
CA ASP A 34 -23.98 0.93 -1.10
C ASP A 34 -22.64 0.95 -1.84
N GLY A 35 -21.92 -0.17 -1.84
CA GLY A 35 -20.65 -0.35 -2.53
C GLY A 35 -19.40 0.05 -1.71
N HIS A 36 -19.57 0.70 -0.55
CA HIS A 36 -18.44 1.05 0.31
C HIS A 36 -17.86 -0.18 1.04
N ALA A 37 -16.62 -0.04 1.47
CA ALA A 37 -15.96 -0.99 2.36
C ALA A 37 -16.17 -0.59 3.82
N LEU A 38 -16.64 -1.49 4.67
CA LEU A 38 -16.54 -1.35 6.11
C LEU A 38 -15.16 -1.83 6.55
N VAL A 39 -14.40 -0.94 7.15
CA VAL A 39 -13.02 -1.21 7.56
C VAL A 39 -12.79 -0.88 9.02
N ARG A 40 -11.77 -1.51 9.62
CA ARG A 40 -11.18 -1.14 10.90
C ARG A 40 -9.70 -0.85 10.68
N ASN A 41 -9.19 0.24 11.22
CA ASN A 41 -7.74 0.47 11.25
C ASN A 41 -7.05 -0.47 12.24
N LEU A 42 -5.74 -0.69 12.05
CA LEU A 42 -4.94 -1.66 12.80
C LEU A 42 -3.88 -0.96 13.68
N PRO A 43 -4.27 -0.26 14.75
CA PRO A 43 -3.34 0.46 15.63
C PRO A 43 -2.34 -0.49 16.31
N GLU A 44 -2.74 -1.72 16.61
CA GLU A 44 -1.89 -2.76 17.19
C GLU A 44 -0.69 -3.15 16.32
N MET A 45 -0.73 -2.84 15.03
CA MET A 45 0.38 -3.04 14.09
C MET A 45 1.26 -1.79 13.92
N GLY A 46 0.93 -0.72 14.62
CA GLY A 46 1.71 0.53 14.68
C GLY A 46 2.54 0.64 15.94
N LYS A 47 3.42 1.66 15.97
CA LYS A 47 4.21 2.02 17.17
C LYS A 47 3.59 3.18 17.95
N GLN A 48 2.54 3.78 17.42
CA GLN A 48 1.88 4.96 17.97
C GLN A 48 0.59 4.54 18.67
N ASP A 49 0.25 5.24 19.73
CA ASP A 49 -1.05 5.08 20.41
C ASP A 49 -2.13 5.74 19.55
N ILE A 50 -2.82 4.94 18.77
CA ILE A 50 -3.88 5.36 17.85
C ILE A 50 -5.14 4.60 18.23
N THR A 51 -6.24 5.34 18.38
CA THR A 51 -7.54 4.73 18.69
C THR A 51 -8.03 3.86 17.53
N PRO A 52 -8.44 2.61 17.80
CA PRO A 52 -9.12 1.79 16.80
C PRO A 52 -10.47 2.39 16.46
N ILE A 53 -10.76 2.55 15.18
CA ILE A 53 -12.07 3.00 14.70
C ILE A 53 -12.54 2.15 13.54
N GLU A 54 -13.85 1.99 13.45
CA GLU A 54 -14.50 1.48 12.24
C GLU A 54 -14.97 2.65 11.37
N ALA A 55 -14.85 2.49 10.07
CA ALA A 55 -15.22 3.50 9.11
C ALA A 55 -15.72 2.88 7.80
N LYS A 56 -16.59 3.61 7.11
CA LYS A 56 -16.95 3.33 5.72
C LYS A 56 -15.99 4.08 4.83
N LEU A 57 -15.34 3.38 3.91
CA LEU A 57 -14.40 3.98 2.96
C LEU A 57 -14.76 3.59 1.53
N GLU A 58 -14.30 4.39 0.60
CA GLU A 58 -14.36 4.09 -0.83
C GLU A 58 -13.39 2.95 -1.14
N PRO A 59 -13.85 1.85 -1.76
CA PRO A 59 -13.04 0.64 -1.97
C PRO A 59 -11.91 0.85 -2.97
N ASP A 60 -11.99 1.87 -3.83
CA ASP A 60 -11.02 2.11 -4.90
C ASP A 60 -9.61 2.38 -4.37
N LEU A 61 -9.51 2.97 -3.18
CA LEU A 61 -8.25 3.30 -2.51
C LEU A 61 -7.71 2.19 -1.59
N ILE A 62 -8.40 1.05 -1.50
CA ILE A 62 -8.06 -0.05 -0.60
C ILE A 62 -7.46 -1.21 -1.39
N TYR A 63 -6.25 -1.63 -1.01
CA TYR A 63 -5.48 -2.66 -1.72
C TYR A 63 -4.98 -3.74 -0.75
N PRO A 64 -4.99 -5.03 -1.14
CA PRO A 64 -4.30 -6.08 -0.39
C PRO A 64 -2.82 -5.70 -0.21
N ALA A 65 -2.32 -5.78 1.00
CA ALA A 65 -0.97 -5.35 1.36
C ALA A 65 -0.06 -6.54 1.60
N ILE A 66 1.12 -6.54 0.99
CA ILE A 66 2.11 -7.60 1.09
C ILE A 66 3.25 -7.14 2.01
N ARG A 67 3.31 -7.71 3.20
CA ARG A 67 4.41 -7.54 4.15
C ARG A 67 5.51 -8.59 3.91
N GLY A 68 6.69 -8.37 4.41
CA GLY A 68 7.74 -9.39 4.39
C GLY A 68 7.31 -10.70 5.06
N SER A 69 6.50 -10.65 6.14
CA SER A 69 5.92 -11.83 6.80
C SER A 69 4.98 -12.65 5.92
N ASP A 70 4.35 -12.00 4.95
CA ASP A 70 3.33 -12.61 4.08
C ASP A 70 3.96 -13.39 2.90
N ILE A 71 5.30 -13.26 2.73
CA ILE A 71 6.04 -13.90 1.64
C ILE A 71 6.64 -15.21 2.13
N ALA A 72 6.29 -16.30 1.47
CA ALA A 72 6.93 -17.59 1.56
C ALA A 72 7.62 -17.93 0.23
N ARG A 73 8.27 -19.10 0.13
CA ARG A 73 8.84 -19.54 -1.15
C ARG A 73 7.73 -19.71 -2.16
N TRP A 74 7.79 -18.89 -3.21
CA TRP A 74 7.00 -18.87 -4.42
C TRP A 74 5.55 -18.41 -4.26
N HIS A 75 5.13 -17.96 -3.06
CA HIS A 75 3.81 -17.38 -2.90
C HIS A 75 3.80 -16.24 -1.85
N ALA A 76 2.84 -15.34 -2.00
CA ALA A 76 2.57 -14.29 -1.02
C ALA A 76 1.06 -14.21 -0.75
N THR A 77 0.67 -14.23 0.52
CA THR A 77 -0.73 -14.21 0.95
C THR A 77 -0.98 -12.98 1.80
N PRO A 78 -1.66 -11.94 1.27
CA PRO A 78 -1.96 -10.74 2.03
C PRO A 78 -2.98 -11.02 3.13
N GLU A 79 -2.69 -10.60 4.36
CA GLU A 79 -3.61 -10.72 5.50
C GLU A 79 -4.30 -9.40 5.83
N ILE A 80 -3.73 -8.28 5.40
CA ILE A 80 -4.23 -6.94 5.67
C ILE A 80 -4.39 -6.15 4.36
N HIS A 81 -5.01 -4.99 4.47
CA HIS A 81 -5.13 -4.05 3.37
C HIS A 81 -4.39 -2.74 3.67
N MET A 82 -4.03 -2.04 2.62
CA MET A 82 -3.43 -0.71 2.68
C MET A 82 -4.37 0.31 2.07
N LEU A 83 -4.61 1.40 2.78
CA LEU A 83 -5.23 2.59 2.23
C LEU A 83 -4.18 3.38 1.47
N VAL A 84 -4.35 3.54 0.16
CA VAL A 84 -3.44 4.28 -0.71
C VAL A 84 -4.12 5.56 -1.18
N VAL A 85 -3.58 6.70 -0.77
CA VAL A 85 -4.13 8.04 -1.05
C VAL A 85 -3.14 8.92 -1.81
N GLN A 86 -2.37 8.28 -2.67
CA GLN A 86 -1.30 8.90 -3.44
C GLN A 86 -1.40 8.52 -4.91
N ASP A 87 -1.20 9.50 -5.79
CA ASP A 87 -1.12 9.28 -7.21
C ASP A 87 0.24 8.66 -7.56
N PRO A 88 0.26 7.46 -8.18
CA PRO A 88 1.49 6.78 -8.54
C PRO A 88 2.31 7.52 -9.61
N LYS A 89 1.69 8.36 -10.44
CA LYS A 89 2.36 9.13 -11.50
C LYS A 89 3.10 10.32 -10.94
N THR A 90 2.40 11.13 -10.15
CA THR A 90 3.00 12.34 -9.54
C THR A 90 3.81 12.04 -8.31
N ARG A 91 3.63 10.85 -7.70
CA ARG A 91 4.25 10.42 -6.44
C ARG A 91 3.93 11.33 -5.26
N SER A 92 2.81 12.04 -5.35
CA SER A 92 2.30 12.95 -4.33
C SER A 92 0.92 12.50 -3.86
N GLY A 93 0.54 12.86 -2.63
CA GLY A 93 -0.81 12.65 -2.16
C GLY A 93 -1.82 13.30 -3.11
N TYR A 94 -2.97 12.66 -3.33
CA TYR A 94 -4.05 13.30 -4.09
C TYR A 94 -4.36 14.68 -3.51
N PRO A 95 -4.58 15.70 -4.35
CA PRO A 95 -4.98 17.03 -3.86
C PRO A 95 -6.19 16.94 -2.92
N GLU A 96 -6.21 17.78 -1.86
CA GLU A 96 -7.29 17.71 -0.87
C GLU A 96 -8.67 17.86 -1.49
N ASP A 97 -8.84 18.76 -2.45
CA ASP A 97 -10.13 18.97 -3.13
C ASP A 97 -10.54 17.75 -3.96
N HIS A 98 -9.57 17.07 -4.59
CA HIS A 98 -9.83 15.81 -5.27
C HIS A 98 -10.30 14.75 -4.30
N LEU A 99 -9.60 14.58 -3.18
CA LEU A 99 -9.96 13.55 -2.20
C LEU A 99 -11.32 13.86 -1.53
N LYS A 100 -11.60 15.12 -1.20
CA LYS A 100 -12.90 15.56 -0.65
C LYS A 100 -14.07 15.28 -1.59
N ASN A 101 -13.88 15.52 -2.89
CA ASN A 101 -14.96 15.41 -3.87
C ASN A 101 -15.19 13.97 -4.34
N GLN A 102 -14.13 13.19 -4.55
CA GLN A 102 -14.20 11.83 -5.10
C GLN A 102 -14.25 10.75 -4.01
N TYR A 103 -13.64 11.01 -2.85
CA TYR A 103 -13.46 10.04 -1.76
C TYR A 103 -13.76 10.68 -0.38
N PRO A 104 -14.98 11.23 -0.19
CA PRO A 104 -15.31 12.02 1.00
C PRO A 104 -15.21 11.24 2.30
N ASN A 105 -15.55 9.95 2.31
CA ASN A 105 -15.45 9.12 3.51
C ASN A 105 -13.99 8.88 3.89
N THR A 106 -13.14 8.61 2.90
CA THR A 106 -11.69 8.46 3.09
C THR A 106 -11.06 9.76 3.59
N TYR A 107 -11.44 10.91 3.02
CA TYR A 107 -10.97 12.20 3.51
C TYR A 107 -11.37 12.45 4.97
N ASN A 108 -12.65 12.22 5.31
CA ASN A 108 -13.17 12.37 6.67
C ASN A 108 -12.48 11.41 7.66
N TYR A 109 -12.19 10.18 7.23
CA TYR A 109 -11.41 9.22 8.01
C TYR A 109 -10.01 9.76 8.32
N LEU A 110 -9.26 10.18 7.30
CA LEU A 110 -7.89 10.69 7.46
C LEU A 110 -7.83 11.96 8.32
N THR A 111 -8.85 12.82 8.22
CA THR A 111 -8.92 14.06 9.01
C THR A 111 -8.95 13.80 10.51
N LYS A 112 -9.54 12.68 10.96
CA LYS A 112 -9.52 12.28 12.38
C LYS A 112 -8.10 12.04 12.91
N PHE A 113 -7.19 11.66 12.02
CA PHE A 113 -5.79 11.38 12.34
C PHE A 113 -4.84 12.50 11.91
N LYS A 114 -5.36 13.65 11.44
CA LYS A 114 -4.52 14.75 10.94
C LYS A 114 -3.43 15.19 11.92
N PRO A 115 -3.67 15.36 13.24
CA PRO A 115 -2.63 15.75 14.16
C PRO A 115 -1.44 14.75 14.17
N VAL A 116 -1.74 13.46 14.23
CA VAL A 116 -0.72 12.39 14.25
C VAL A 116 0.02 12.31 12.92
N LEU A 117 -0.70 12.49 11.80
CA LEU A 117 -0.11 12.43 10.47
C LEU A 117 0.83 13.59 10.18
N LEU A 118 0.58 14.78 10.73
CA LEU A 118 1.46 15.95 10.63
C LEU A 118 2.76 15.78 11.43
N GLU A 119 2.74 15.00 12.51
CA GLU A 119 3.93 14.77 13.37
C GLU A 119 4.95 13.80 12.74
N ARG A 120 4.64 13.14 11.62
CA ARG A 120 5.56 12.21 10.97
C ARG A 120 6.85 12.90 10.53
N ALA A 121 8.00 12.42 11.04
CA ALA A 121 9.31 13.01 10.74
C ALA A 121 9.59 13.09 9.21
N LEU A 122 9.25 12.04 8.46
CA LEU A 122 9.44 12.05 7.02
C LEU A 122 8.45 12.98 6.30
N TYR A 123 7.22 13.15 6.81
CA TYR A 123 6.30 14.14 6.28
C TYR A 123 6.88 15.55 6.44
N LYS A 124 7.31 15.93 7.63
CA LYS A 124 7.95 17.21 7.92
C LYS A 124 9.20 17.44 7.04
N LYS A 125 9.99 16.40 6.82
CA LYS A 125 11.22 16.49 6.03
C LYS A 125 10.99 16.61 4.53
N TYR A 126 10.00 15.90 3.97
CA TYR A 126 9.89 15.74 2.51
C TYR A 126 8.60 16.26 1.89
N HIS A 127 7.54 16.47 2.66
CA HIS A 127 6.23 16.82 2.14
C HIS A 127 5.73 18.18 2.61
N GLU A 128 5.98 18.55 3.86
CA GLU A 128 5.44 19.78 4.46
C GLU A 128 5.92 21.03 3.72
N HIS A 129 7.21 21.14 3.46
CA HIS A 129 7.81 22.32 2.82
C HIS A 129 7.43 22.52 1.34
N VAL A 130 6.94 21.48 0.68
CA VAL A 130 6.45 21.55 -0.70
C VAL A 130 4.92 21.62 -0.78
N GLY A 131 4.25 21.71 0.37
CA GLY A 131 2.80 21.85 0.44
C GLY A 131 2.00 20.58 0.10
N ASN A 132 2.62 19.41 0.17
CA ASN A 132 1.91 18.16 -0.05
C ASN A 132 0.89 17.88 1.07
N PRO A 133 -0.25 17.23 0.76
CA PRO A 133 -1.27 16.92 1.76
C PRO A 133 -0.73 16.16 2.97
N PHE A 134 -1.33 16.38 4.14
CA PHE A 134 -0.91 15.77 5.42
C PHE A 134 -0.94 14.24 5.41
N TYR A 135 -1.69 13.63 4.53
CA TYR A 135 -1.81 12.16 4.36
C TYR A 135 -0.82 11.58 3.34
N SER A 136 0.07 12.37 2.75
CA SER A 136 1.04 11.88 1.76
C SER A 136 1.85 10.71 2.27
N GLN A 137 2.07 9.74 1.40
CA GLN A 137 2.77 8.48 1.64
C GLN A 137 4.10 8.45 0.89
N PHE A 138 4.85 7.35 0.98
CA PHE A 138 6.19 7.23 0.40
C PHE A 138 6.32 5.97 -0.44
N ASN A 139 7.25 5.99 -1.39
CA ASN A 139 7.60 4.85 -2.24
C ASN A 139 6.40 4.31 -3.04
N ILE A 140 5.52 5.19 -3.48
CA ILE A 140 4.44 4.85 -4.40
C ILE A 140 4.82 5.34 -5.79
N SER A 141 4.71 4.48 -6.78
CA SER A 141 4.98 4.75 -8.18
C SER A 141 4.13 3.85 -9.07
N GLU A 142 4.18 4.03 -10.38
CA GLU A 142 3.44 3.18 -11.32
C GLU A 142 3.87 1.71 -11.21
N GLU A 143 5.15 1.46 -10.93
CA GLU A 143 5.68 0.11 -10.71
C GLU A 143 5.01 -0.60 -9.52
N THR A 144 4.58 0.16 -8.49
CA THR A 144 3.84 -0.39 -7.34
C THR A 144 2.54 -1.08 -7.78
N PHE A 145 1.93 -0.61 -8.88
CA PHE A 145 0.67 -1.11 -9.42
C PHE A 145 0.82 -1.89 -10.72
N ALA A 146 2.05 -2.20 -11.15
CA ALA A 146 2.27 -3.06 -12.31
C ALA A 146 1.51 -4.38 -12.17
N ARG A 147 1.09 -4.97 -13.29
CA ARG A 147 0.27 -6.19 -13.28
C ARG A 147 1.01 -7.37 -12.64
N TYR A 148 2.29 -7.54 -12.93
CA TYR A 148 3.14 -8.59 -12.39
C TYR A 148 4.36 -7.99 -11.71
N ARG A 149 4.72 -8.50 -10.54
CA ARG A 149 5.91 -8.09 -9.79
C ARG A 149 6.50 -9.28 -9.08
N VAL A 150 7.81 -9.39 -9.15
CA VAL A 150 8.56 -10.27 -8.26
C VAL A 150 8.82 -9.49 -6.97
N VAL A 151 8.39 -10.02 -5.85
CA VAL A 151 8.55 -9.41 -4.53
C VAL A 151 9.35 -10.33 -3.63
N TRP A 152 10.21 -9.76 -2.77
CA TRP A 152 10.98 -10.50 -1.77
C TRP A 152 11.08 -9.73 -0.45
N LYS A 153 11.47 -10.45 0.60
CA LYS A 153 11.70 -9.84 1.91
C LYS A 153 12.91 -8.91 1.85
N ALA A 154 12.76 -7.67 2.31
CA ALA A 154 13.86 -6.70 2.36
C ALA A 154 14.99 -7.15 3.30
N MET A 155 14.65 -7.92 4.35
CA MET A 155 15.61 -8.52 5.28
C MET A 155 15.24 -9.99 5.51
N SER A 156 16.13 -10.89 5.13
CA SER A 156 15.99 -12.34 5.35
C SER A 156 17.35 -13.01 5.24
N ASN A 157 17.55 -14.08 5.98
CA ASN A 157 18.74 -14.95 5.86
C ASN A 157 18.62 -15.92 4.67
N ASP A 158 17.39 -16.11 4.17
CA ASP A 158 17.08 -17.00 3.06
C ASP A 158 16.36 -16.25 1.95
N ILE A 159 16.46 -16.77 0.73
CA ILE A 159 15.70 -16.24 -0.41
C ILE A 159 14.23 -16.64 -0.27
N HIS A 160 13.40 -15.65 0.05
CA HIS A 160 11.96 -15.75 0.03
C HIS A 160 11.42 -14.72 -0.94
N GLY A 161 10.90 -15.19 -2.04
CA GLY A 161 10.30 -14.36 -3.08
C GLY A 161 9.06 -15.01 -3.67
N ALA A 162 8.23 -14.20 -4.29
CA ALA A 162 7.01 -14.64 -4.94
C ALA A 162 6.64 -13.70 -6.10
N VAL A 163 5.92 -14.22 -7.08
CA VAL A 163 5.23 -13.40 -8.07
C VAL A 163 3.90 -12.95 -7.47
N ILE A 164 3.64 -11.65 -7.52
CA ILE A 164 2.38 -11.07 -7.08
C ILE A 164 1.68 -10.35 -8.24
N SER A 165 0.36 -10.37 -8.21
CA SER A 165 -0.50 -9.77 -9.21
C SER A 165 -1.77 -9.26 -8.55
N GLN A 166 -2.93 -9.71 -8.99
CA GLN A 166 -4.23 -9.40 -8.42
C GLN A 166 -4.67 -10.49 -7.43
N TYR A 167 -5.30 -10.07 -6.37
CA TYR A 167 -5.90 -10.95 -5.36
C TYR A 167 -7.42 -10.82 -5.39
N LYS A 168 -8.11 -11.95 -5.25
CA LYS A 168 -9.55 -11.97 -5.04
C LYS A 168 -9.83 -11.59 -3.59
N THR A 169 -10.56 -10.52 -3.38
CA THR A 169 -10.98 -10.03 -2.07
C THR A 169 -12.51 -9.90 -2.02
N ILE A 170 -13.07 -9.58 -0.86
CA ILE A 170 -14.50 -9.25 -0.76
C ILE A 170 -14.86 -7.95 -1.51
N LEU A 171 -13.87 -7.09 -1.78
CA LEU A 171 -14.02 -5.86 -2.59
C LEU A 171 -13.89 -6.11 -4.10
N GLY A 172 -13.68 -7.37 -4.52
CA GLY A 172 -13.39 -7.75 -5.89
C GLY A 172 -11.91 -8.07 -6.13
N TYR A 173 -11.49 -8.14 -7.40
CA TYR A 173 -10.09 -8.32 -7.75
C TYR A 173 -9.32 -7.01 -7.54
N LYS A 174 -8.27 -7.06 -6.74
CA LYS A 174 -7.44 -5.92 -6.38
C LYS A 174 -5.96 -6.25 -6.55
N THR A 175 -5.21 -5.30 -7.06
CA THR A 175 -3.74 -5.39 -7.14
C THR A 175 -3.14 -5.45 -5.74
N GLY A 176 -2.29 -6.45 -5.48
CA GLY A 176 -1.54 -6.51 -4.21
C GLY A 176 -0.44 -5.44 -4.20
N VAL A 177 -0.26 -4.70 -3.11
CA VAL A 177 0.76 -3.66 -2.99
C VAL A 177 1.87 -4.07 -2.03
N PRO A 178 3.15 -4.07 -2.47
CA PRO A 178 4.29 -4.37 -1.59
C PRO A 178 4.46 -3.27 -0.53
N LEU A 179 4.67 -3.64 0.74
CA LEU A 179 4.93 -2.70 1.83
C LEU A 179 6.43 -2.58 2.13
N HIS A 180 6.80 -1.60 2.95
CA HIS A 180 8.19 -1.19 3.27
C HIS A 180 9.10 -2.28 3.85
N THR A 181 8.57 -3.45 4.19
CA THR A 181 9.34 -4.64 4.60
C THR A 181 9.68 -5.55 3.43
N THR A 182 9.37 -5.11 2.22
CA THR A 182 9.60 -5.83 0.97
C THR A 182 10.30 -4.94 -0.05
N GLU A 183 10.97 -5.60 -0.97
CA GLU A 183 11.48 -5.00 -2.21
C GLU A 183 10.87 -5.74 -3.39
N PHE A 184 10.84 -5.12 -4.56
CA PHE A 184 10.22 -5.73 -5.74
C PHE A 184 10.78 -5.18 -7.05
N ILE A 185 10.53 -5.93 -8.10
CA ILE A 185 10.75 -5.54 -9.50
C ILE A 185 9.42 -5.70 -10.24
N ALA A 186 9.03 -4.67 -11.00
CA ALA A 186 7.89 -4.75 -11.90
C ALA A 186 8.29 -5.50 -13.19
N CYS A 187 7.43 -6.39 -13.66
CA CYS A 187 7.60 -7.19 -14.86
C CYS A 187 6.52 -6.85 -15.90
N GLU A 188 6.86 -6.97 -17.18
CA GLU A 188 5.94 -6.67 -18.28
C GLU A 188 4.86 -7.74 -18.43
N ASN A 189 5.20 -8.98 -18.15
CA ASN A 189 4.32 -10.13 -18.24
C ASN A 189 4.65 -11.18 -17.17
N GLU A 190 3.86 -12.26 -17.13
CA GLU A 190 4.01 -13.33 -16.15
C GLU A 190 5.24 -14.21 -16.42
N ASP A 191 5.63 -14.38 -17.68
CA ASP A 191 6.79 -15.21 -18.07
C ASP A 191 8.12 -14.55 -17.68
N GLU A 192 8.12 -13.21 -17.52
CA GLU A 192 9.27 -12.46 -17.05
C GLU A 192 9.40 -12.53 -15.52
N ALA A 193 8.28 -12.71 -14.81
CA ALA A 193 8.23 -12.74 -13.37
C ALA A 193 8.50 -14.15 -12.80
#